data_7dc12bc3cf82f82e05580851fcd71c85
#
_entry.id   7dc12bc3cf82f82e05580851fcd71c85
#
_cell.length_a   1.000
_cell.length_b   1.000
_cell.length_c   1.000
_cell.angle_alpha   90.00
_cell.angle_beta   90.00
_cell.angle_gamma   90.00
#
_symmetry.space_group_name_H-M   'P 1'
#
loop_
_entity.id
_entity.type
_entity.pdbx_description
1 polymer ?
#
loop_
_entity_poly.entity_id
_entity_poly.type
_entity_poly.pdbx_seq_one_letter_code
_entity_poly.pdbx_strand_id
1 'polypeptide(L)'
;MIVQGAPLSARPSIDAGTGRAYPARIMLRDLGDGLVLRRGTPADADALAAFNADVLRYQDAPDPEPSMGAWTRDLIEGRHPTFRPESALLVEDTRGKSIVSSMVLLSHTWTYAGVPLSVGQPEIVGTRAEFRGRGLVRAMFDVAHAWSAERGHRLLAINGIPWFYRQFGYEMALELGGGPRLYTVGLAAGVRQAAPPYRLRPATGADAPFLAATSAHAGRRYLVTAPRDAAAWRYVVSGRSAGSAARNEVRIVESEAGEPAGYLEHVPKLWGPGLHVRELEVAAGVSWRAVAYPVLAYLCETGEAYARAAKADLGLLDFWLLGSAHPFAGVVQFSSSRRPYAFYLRAPDLPDLLRRLTPVLERRLAESPLLGHTGDVRLSFFRDGVRLTLDGGRIKSVEAWPPPRTVAGLDFSLPSADERRPSAMFPGLTFLQLLFGYRSLAELEAAFPDCVVRGQEPRALLEALFPKQPSKVWPIL
;
A
#
# COMPACT_ATOMS: atom_id res chain seq x y z
N MET A 1 18.29 18.90 20.21
CA MET A 1 18.33 20.37 20.30
C MET A 1 18.05 20.90 18.92
N ILE A 2 16.81 21.34 18.65
CA ILE A 2 16.38 21.88 17.36
C ILE A 2 16.71 23.36 17.41
N VAL A 3 17.67 23.77 16.59
CA VAL A 3 17.99 25.20 16.40
C VAL A 3 16.91 25.78 15.49
N GLN A 4 16.06 26.64 16.04
CA GLN A 4 15.19 27.51 15.26
C GLN A 4 16.05 28.56 14.56
N GLY A 5 16.38 28.31 13.30
CA GLY A 5 16.94 29.31 12.39
C GLY A 5 15.80 30.13 11.78
N ALA A 6 15.87 31.44 11.87
CA ALA A 6 14.92 32.37 11.25
C ALA A 6 14.79 32.14 9.75
N PRO A 7 13.61 32.35 9.13
CA PRO A 7 13.39 32.12 7.71
C PRO A 7 14.17 33.18 6.91
N LEU A 8 15.17 32.74 6.15
CA LEU A 8 15.73 33.54 5.07
C LEU A 8 14.62 33.72 4.02
N SER A 9 14.21 34.94 3.81
CA SER A 9 13.23 35.34 2.79
C SER A 9 13.77 35.04 1.40
N ALA A 10 13.52 33.86 0.88
CA ALA A 10 13.86 33.52 -0.48
C ALA A 10 12.86 34.17 -1.44
N ARG A 11 13.34 34.94 -2.43
CA ARG A 11 12.49 35.53 -3.48
C ARG A 11 11.94 34.42 -4.38
N PRO A 12 10.67 34.51 -4.83
CA PRO A 12 10.11 33.55 -5.76
C PRO A 12 10.91 33.56 -7.08
N SER A 13 11.19 32.39 -7.64
CA SER A 13 11.73 32.26 -8.99
C SER A 13 10.59 32.38 -9.99
N ILE A 14 10.81 33.19 -11.07
CA ILE A 14 9.85 33.37 -12.16
C ILE A 14 10.37 32.53 -13.34
N ASP A 15 9.54 31.67 -13.88
CA ASP A 15 9.83 30.93 -15.11
C ASP A 15 9.82 31.92 -16.29
N ALA A 16 10.94 32.00 -16.99
CA ALA A 16 11.12 32.93 -18.11
C ALA A 16 10.23 32.62 -19.34
N GLY A 17 9.61 31.40 -19.40
CA GLY A 17 8.76 30.99 -20.52
C GLY A 17 7.26 31.11 -20.26
N THR A 18 6.81 31.06 -19.00
CA THR A 18 5.38 31.02 -18.65
C THR A 18 4.93 32.16 -17.75
N GLY A 19 5.83 32.98 -17.23
CA GLY A 19 5.55 34.10 -16.31
C GLY A 19 5.00 33.65 -14.93
N ARG A 20 5.01 32.37 -14.60
CA ARG A 20 4.51 31.84 -13.37
C ARG A 20 5.52 31.98 -12.24
N ALA A 21 5.14 32.63 -11.15
CA ALA A 21 5.93 32.66 -9.92
C ALA A 21 5.81 31.32 -9.19
N TYR A 22 6.94 30.61 -8.99
CA TYR A 22 7.01 29.42 -8.17
C TYR A 22 7.45 29.78 -6.74
N PRO A 23 6.94 29.07 -5.70
CA PRO A 23 7.42 29.26 -4.34
C PRO A 23 8.93 29.00 -4.29
N ALA A 24 9.63 29.78 -3.49
CA ALA A 24 11.07 29.64 -3.31
C ALA A 24 11.45 28.23 -2.89
N ARG A 25 12.59 27.70 -3.36
CA ARG A 25 13.16 26.42 -2.96
C ARG A 25 13.45 26.44 -1.45
N ILE A 26 12.65 25.72 -0.67
CA ILE A 26 12.81 25.65 0.79
C ILE A 26 13.83 24.58 1.12
N MET A 27 15.01 25.02 1.60
CA MET A 27 16.01 24.12 2.18
C MET A 27 15.51 23.60 3.52
N LEU A 28 15.57 22.28 3.71
CA LEU A 28 15.16 21.58 4.93
C LEU A 28 16.37 21.22 5.79
N ARG A 29 17.48 20.80 5.15
CA ARG A 29 18.70 20.37 5.85
C ARG A 29 19.91 20.51 4.91
N ASP A 30 21.01 21.05 5.43
CA ASP A 30 22.34 20.90 4.83
C ASP A 30 22.88 19.51 5.23
N LEU A 31 23.30 18.73 4.26
CA LEU A 31 23.84 17.38 4.46
C LEU A 31 25.37 17.34 4.39
N GLY A 32 26.00 18.49 4.16
CA GLY A 32 27.45 18.60 3.93
C GLY A 32 27.88 18.28 2.49
N ASP A 33 29.14 18.52 2.16
CA ASP A 33 29.75 18.23 0.86
C ASP A 33 29.03 18.83 -0.36
N GLY A 34 28.26 19.90 -0.16
CA GLY A 34 27.44 20.53 -1.20
C GLY A 34 26.12 19.83 -1.46
N LEU A 35 25.72 18.89 -0.60
CA LEU A 35 24.43 18.20 -0.68
C LEU A 35 23.38 18.90 0.19
N VAL A 36 22.23 19.20 -0.39
CA VAL A 36 21.13 19.90 0.28
C VAL A 36 19.84 19.11 0.13
N LEU A 37 19.19 18.81 1.26
CA LEU A 37 17.81 18.26 1.28
C LEU A 37 16.84 19.44 1.24
N ARG A 38 15.95 19.44 0.26
CA ARG A 38 14.95 20.50 0.06
C ARG A 38 13.59 19.96 -0.36
N ARG A 39 12.57 20.81 -0.30
CA ARG A 39 11.24 20.52 -0.86
C ARG A 39 11.29 20.58 -2.39
N GLY A 40 10.46 19.75 -3.01
CA GLY A 40 10.16 19.86 -4.44
C GLY A 40 9.26 21.04 -4.74
N THR A 41 9.33 21.50 -5.97
CA THR A 41 8.47 22.55 -6.53
C THR A 41 7.99 22.12 -7.92
N PRO A 42 6.93 22.70 -8.48
CA PRO A 42 6.52 22.42 -9.86
C PRO A 42 7.64 22.64 -10.89
N ALA A 43 8.57 23.56 -10.63
CA ALA A 43 9.72 23.81 -11.50
C ALA A 43 10.73 22.65 -11.55
N ASP A 44 10.65 21.70 -10.63
CA ASP A 44 11.52 20.51 -10.61
C ASP A 44 10.98 19.36 -11.48
N ALA A 45 9.80 19.51 -12.09
CA ALA A 45 9.09 18.41 -12.76
C ALA A 45 9.96 17.69 -13.81
N ASP A 46 10.62 18.42 -14.70
CA ASP A 46 11.44 17.81 -15.75
C ASP A 46 12.74 17.19 -15.21
N ALA A 47 13.43 17.90 -14.31
CA ALA A 47 14.67 17.40 -13.71
C ALA A 47 14.42 16.15 -12.84
N LEU A 48 13.32 16.14 -12.06
CA LEU A 48 12.93 15.01 -11.23
C LEU A 48 12.42 13.84 -12.08
N ALA A 49 11.68 14.11 -13.15
CA ALA A 49 11.22 13.08 -14.07
C ALA A 49 12.39 12.38 -14.77
N ALA A 50 13.38 13.15 -15.24
CA ALA A 50 14.60 12.59 -15.84
C ALA A 50 15.41 11.77 -14.82
N PHE A 51 15.57 12.29 -13.60
CA PHE A 51 16.23 11.58 -12.51
C PHE A 51 15.54 10.24 -12.18
N ASN A 52 14.21 10.24 -11.99
CA ASN A 52 13.48 9.03 -11.63
C ASN A 52 13.42 8.02 -12.79
N ALA A 53 13.34 8.47 -14.03
CA ALA A 53 13.43 7.60 -15.20
C ALA A 53 14.79 6.86 -15.26
N ASP A 54 15.87 7.55 -14.89
CA ASP A 54 17.22 6.97 -14.88
C ASP A 54 17.44 6.03 -13.68
N VAL A 55 17.07 6.44 -12.47
CA VAL A 55 17.40 5.72 -11.24
C VAL A 55 16.46 4.55 -10.95
N LEU A 56 15.21 4.63 -11.41
CA LEU A 56 14.16 3.61 -11.15
C LEU A 56 13.89 2.70 -12.36
N ARG A 57 14.84 2.61 -13.27
CA ARG A 57 14.77 1.65 -14.37
C ARG A 57 14.79 0.21 -13.88
N TYR A 58 14.24 -0.70 -14.68
CA TYR A 58 14.34 -2.13 -14.38
C TYR A 58 15.80 -2.57 -14.32
N GLN A 59 16.07 -3.57 -13.46
CA GLN A 59 17.42 -4.12 -13.27
C GLN A 59 18.09 -4.37 -14.64
N ASP A 60 19.30 -3.80 -14.80
CA ASP A 60 20.16 -3.97 -15.97
C ASP A 60 19.61 -3.42 -17.31
N ALA A 61 18.50 -2.70 -17.32
CA ALA A 61 18.07 -1.98 -18.52
C ALA A 61 19.08 -0.86 -18.86
N PRO A 62 19.61 -0.83 -20.10
CA PRO A 62 20.60 0.18 -20.49
C PRO A 62 19.99 1.59 -20.53
N ASP A 63 18.71 1.69 -20.89
CA ASP A 63 18.01 2.94 -21.09
C ASP A 63 17.17 3.34 -19.88
N PRO A 64 16.96 4.65 -19.65
CA PRO A 64 16.01 5.15 -18.66
C PRO A 64 14.61 4.60 -18.88
N GLU A 65 13.80 4.48 -17.81
CA GLU A 65 12.40 4.05 -17.88
C GLU A 65 11.46 5.26 -18.05
N PRO A 66 11.00 5.58 -19.29
CA PRO A 66 10.23 6.80 -19.54
C PRO A 66 8.92 6.86 -18.78
N SER A 67 8.32 5.71 -18.47
CA SER A 67 7.04 5.63 -17.77
C SER A 67 7.15 6.09 -16.31
N MET A 68 8.31 5.92 -15.67
CA MET A 68 8.59 6.47 -14.34
C MET A 68 8.73 7.99 -14.38
N GLY A 69 9.34 8.52 -15.45
CA GLY A 69 9.41 9.96 -15.70
C GLY A 69 8.02 10.58 -15.89
N ALA A 70 7.17 9.95 -16.71
CA ALA A 70 5.81 10.41 -16.93
C ALA A 70 4.95 10.38 -15.65
N TRP A 71 5.06 9.32 -14.84
CA TRP A 71 4.39 9.27 -13.54
C TRP A 71 4.89 10.36 -12.59
N THR A 72 6.18 10.61 -12.56
CA THR A 72 6.77 11.70 -11.76
C THR A 72 6.19 13.07 -12.16
N ARG A 73 6.06 13.34 -13.46
CA ARG A 73 5.42 14.59 -13.94
C ARG A 73 3.95 14.67 -13.51
N ASP A 74 3.18 13.59 -13.64
CA ASP A 74 1.77 13.56 -13.21
C ASP A 74 1.61 13.97 -11.74
N LEU A 75 2.55 13.59 -10.88
CA LEU A 75 2.58 13.99 -9.47
C LEU A 75 2.99 15.46 -9.30
N ILE A 76 4.15 15.85 -9.85
CA ILE A 76 4.75 17.17 -9.58
C ILE A 76 3.98 18.31 -10.26
N GLU A 77 3.33 18.07 -11.39
CA GLU A 77 2.44 19.04 -12.04
C GLU A 77 1.09 19.23 -11.31
N GLY A 78 0.88 18.51 -10.21
CA GLY A 78 -0.29 18.69 -9.34
C GLY A 78 -1.59 18.10 -9.88
N ARG A 79 -1.51 17.12 -10.79
CA ARG A 79 -2.69 16.44 -11.35
C ARG A 79 -3.27 15.40 -10.38
N HIS A 80 -2.46 14.88 -9.47
CA HIS A 80 -2.89 13.85 -8.53
C HIS A 80 -3.86 14.42 -7.48
N PRO A 81 -4.99 13.74 -7.15
CA PRO A 81 -6.02 14.30 -6.28
C PRO A 81 -5.57 14.54 -4.84
N THR A 82 -4.64 13.74 -4.32
CA THR A 82 -4.19 13.81 -2.91
C THR A 82 -2.71 14.17 -2.73
N PHE A 83 -1.96 14.35 -3.79
CA PHE A 83 -0.55 14.75 -3.74
C PHE A 83 -0.37 16.24 -4.00
N ARG A 84 0.63 16.84 -3.37
CA ARG A 84 1.07 18.21 -3.59
C ARG A 84 2.59 18.23 -3.84
N PRO A 85 3.09 19.03 -4.79
CA PRO A 85 4.51 19.07 -5.14
C PRO A 85 5.44 19.28 -3.94
N GLU A 86 5.01 20.06 -2.94
CA GLU A 86 5.74 20.34 -1.71
C GLU A 86 5.90 19.09 -0.81
N SER A 87 5.25 17.99 -1.17
CA SER A 87 5.42 16.68 -0.53
C SER A 87 6.52 15.83 -1.18
N ALA A 88 7.21 16.36 -2.19
CA ALA A 88 8.44 15.78 -2.71
C ALA A 88 9.64 16.24 -1.88
N LEU A 89 10.55 15.30 -1.63
CA LEU A 89 11.84 15.48 -0.98
C LEU A 89 12.93 15.25 -2.03
N LEU A 90 13.82 16.21 -2.19
CA LEU A 90 14.91 16.17 -3.16
C LEU A 90 16.23 16.40 -2.44
N VAL A 91 17.23 15.58 -2.72
CA VAL A 91 18.61 15.89 -2.39
C VAL A 91 19.27 16.42 -3.68
N GLU A 92 19.73 17.66 -3.61
CA GLU A 92 20.43 18.36 -4.69
C GLU A 92 21.93 18.42 -4.38
N ASP A 93 22.75 18.03 -5.34
CA ASP A 93 24.17 18.40 -5.35
C ASP A 93 24.27 19.82 -5.93
N THR A 94 24.61 20.78 -5.08
CA THR A 94 24.70 22.19 -5.43
C THR A 94 25.91 22.52 -6.33
N ARG A 95 26.93 21.65 -6.32
CA ARG A 95 28.13 21.78 -7.17
C ARG A 95 27.84 21.33 -8.60
N GLY A 96 27.22 20.15 -8.73
CA GLY A 96 26.81 19.59 -10.02
C GLY A 96 25.44 20.10 -10.49
N LYS A 97 24.70 20.87 -9.68
CA LYS A 97 23.35 21.39 -9.96
C LYS A 97 22.38 20.27 -10.40
N SER A 98 22.46 19.13 -9.76
CA SER A 98 21.68 17.94 -10.13
C SER A 98 20.96 17.31 -8.95
N ILE A 99 19.80 16.66 -9.21
CA ILE A 99 19.11 15.84 -8.23
C ILE A 99 19.87 14.50 -8.12
N VAL A 100 20.24 14.11 -6.89
CA VAL A 100 21.00 12.91 -6.61
C VAL A 100 20.23 11.89 -5.78
N SER A 101 19.15 12.32 -5.11
CA SER A 101 18.22 11.43 -4.42
C SER A 101 16.83 12.05 -4.34
N SER A 102 15.79 11.25 -4.37
CA SER A 102 14.40 11.73 -4.26
C SER A 102 13.51 10.74 -3.51
N MET A 103 12.42 11.31 -2.97
CA MET A 103 11.30 10.60 -2.36
C MET A 103 10.06 11.49 -2.45
N VAL A 104 8.88 10.91 -2.60
CA VAL A 104 7.60 11.61 -2.43
C VAL A 104 6.85 11.05 -1.24
N LEU A 105 6.03 11.86 -0.55
CA LEU A 105 5.13 11.39 0.50
C LEU A 105 3.68 11.63 0.07
N LEU A 106 3.03 10.55 -0.35
CA LEU A 106 1.60 10.53 -0.67
C LEU A 106 0.78 10.46 0.62
N SER A 107 -0.41 11.06 0.62
CA SER A 107 -1.37 10.97 1.72
C SER A 107 -2.62 10.25 1.23
N HIS A 108 -3.04 9.20 1.95
CA HIS A 108 -4.19 8.38 1.60
C HIS A 108 -5.11 8.20 2.81
N THR A 109 -6.34 7.79 2.54
CA THR A 109 -7.23 7.21 3.54
C THR A 109 -7.41 5.74 3.21
N TRP A 110 -6.95 4.87 4.11
CA TRP A 110 -7.28 3.45 4.07
C TRP A 110 -8.42 3.16 5.07
N THR A 111 -8.96 1.96 5.03
CA THR A 111 -9.90 1.50 6.06
C THR A 111 -9.40 0.20 6.68
N TYR A 112 -9.60 0.06 7.98
CA TYR A 112 -9.42 -1.19 8.72
C TYR A 112 -10.79 -1.68 9.20
N ALA A 113 -11.33 -2.74 8.63
CA ALA A 113 -12.69 -3.23 8.89
C ALA A 113 -13.76 -2.11 8.87
N GLY A 114 -13.64 -1.17 7.92
CA GLY A 114 -14.51 -0.02 7.74
C GLY A 114 -14.12 1.23 8.53
N VAL A 115 -13.20 1.15 9.50
CA VAL A 115 -12.70 2.33 10.25
C VAL A 115 -11.66 3.06 9.40
N PRO A 116 -11.84 4.36 9.09
CA PRO A 116 -10.88 5.12 8.30
C PRO A 116 -9.59 5.41 9.07
N LEU A 117 -8.47 5.20 8.38
CA LEU A 117 -7.11 5.47 8.83
C LEU A 117 -6.40 6.42 7.87
N SER A 118 -5.81 7.49 8.38
CA SER A 118 -4.92 8.34 7.59
C SER A 118 -3.56 7.66 7.43
N VAL A 119 -3.09 7.58 6.17
CA VAL A 119 -1.88 6.84 5.79
C VAL A 119 -0.93 7.75 5.02
N GLY A 120 0.34 7.78 5.45
CA GLY A 120 1.43 8.34 4.67
C GLY A 120 2.14 7.24 3.88
N GLN A 121 2.34 7.45 2.58
CA GLN A 121 3.00 6.48 1.72
C GLN A 121 4.23 7.12 1.06
N PRO A 122 5.45 6.87 1.57
CA PRO A 122 6.67 7.19 0.84
C PRO A 122 6.72 6.37 -0.45
N GLU A 123 7.01 7.05 -1.59
CA GLU A 123 7.08 6.42 -2.91
C GLU A 123 8.21 7.03 -3.75
N ILE A 124 8.54 6.39 -4.85
CA ILE A 124 9.56 6.84 -5.83
C ILE A 124 10.88 7.18 -5.10
N VAL A 125 11.33 6.23 -4.25
CA VAL A 125 12.57 6.40 -3.48
C VAL A 125 13.75 5.97 -4.33
N GLY A 126 14.60 6.93 -4.71
CA GLY A 126 15.76 6.66 -5.55
C GLY A 126 16.99 7.44 -5.13
N THR A 127 18.18 6.87 -5.39
CA THR A 127 19.49 7.52 -5.17
C THR A 127 20.45 7.10 -6.26
N ARG A 128 21.14 8.04 -6.90
CA ARG A 128 22.20 7.76 -7.87
C ARG A 128 23.26 6.87 -7.26
N ALA A 129 23.81 5.93 -8.02
CA ALA A 129 24.72 4.90 -7.53
C ALA A 129 25.93 5.48 -6.79
N GLU A 130 26.53 6.54 -7.32
CA GLU A 130 27.71 7.20 -6.78
C GLU A 130 27.46 8.00 -5.48
N PHE A 131 26.19 8.22 -5.15
CA PHE A 131 25.77 8.90 -3.91
C PHE A 131 25.19 7.93 -2.86
N ARG A 132 25.15 6.64 -3.13
CA ARG A 132 24.68 5.63 -2.17
C ARG A 132 25.63 5.51 -0.97
N GLY A 133 25.11 4.99 0.15
CA GLY A 133 25.91 4.82 1.38
C GLY A 133 26.15 6.10 2.19
N ARG A 134 25.67 7.27 1.72
CA ARG A 134 25.86 8.59 2.37
C ARG A 134 24.73 9.00 3.33
N GLY A 135 23.80 8.12 3.64
CA GLY A 135 22.69 8.41 4.56
C GLY A 135 21.55 9.26 3.97
N LEU A 136 21.53 9.54 2.65
CA LEU A 136 20.56 10.44 2.03
C LEU A 136 19.13 9.96 2.19
N VAL A 137 18.87 8.66 1.97
CA VAL A 137 17.54 8.05 2.15
C VAL A 137 17.11 8.15 3.61
N ARG A 138 18.02 7.97 4.58
CA ARG A 138 17.71 8.13 6.01
C ARG A 138 17.29 9.56 6.34
N ALA A 139 18.03 10.56 5.84
CA ALA A 139 17.69 11.96 6.03
C ALA A 139 16.31 12.32 5.44
N MET A 140 15.95 11.73 4.28
CA MET A 140 14.62 11.90 3.69
C MET A 140 13.53 11.22 4.52
N PHE A 141 13.77 9.99 5.04
CA PHE A 141 12.81 9.33 5.93
C PHE A 141 12.59 10.08 7.22
N ASP A 142 13.64 10.69 7.83
CA ASP A 142 13.48 11.51 9.03
C ASP A 142 12.47 12.65 8.78
N VAL A 143 12.61 13.34 7.64
CA VAL A 143 11.70 14.43 7.25
C VAL A 143 10.31 13.90 6.89
N ALA A 144 10.22 12.82 6.11
CA ALA A 144 8.94 12.22 5.72
C ALA A 144 8.16 11.73 6.96
N HIS A 145 8.83 11.18 7.97
CA HIS A 145 8.20 10.77 9.22
C HIS A 145 7.71 11.99 10.03
N ALA A 146 8.48 13.08 10.09
CA ALA A 146 8.06 14.32 10.75
C ALA A 146 6.82 14.90 10.04
N TRP A 147 6.83 15.02 8.70
CA TRP A 147 5.67 15.47 7.94
C TRP A 147 4.46 14.55 8.10
N SER A 148 4.70 13.26 8.20
CA SER A 148 3.64 12.28 8.44
C SER A 148 2.96 12.51 9.80
N ALA A 149 3.75 12.78 10.84
CA ALA A 149 3.24 13.10 12.17
C ALA A 149 2.48 14.44 12.18
N GLU A 150 3.02 15.48 11.54
CA GLU A 150 2.36 16.79 11.38
C GLU A 150 1.01 16.68 10.66
N ARG A 151 0.87 15.76 9.70
CA ARG A 151 -0.37 15.49 8.95
C ARG A 151 -1.32 14.56 9.70
N GLY A 152 -0.95 14.05 10.85
CA GLY A 152 -1.76 13.11 11.65
C GLY A 152 -1.92 11.74 10.98
N HIS A 153 -0.94 11.29 10.17
CA HIS A 153 -0.97 9.93 9.66
C HIS A 153 -0.77 8.92 10.79
N ARG A 154 -1.73 8.02 10.96
CA ARG A 154 -1.67 6.96 11.97
C ARG A 154 -0.89 5.73 11.50
N LEU A 155 -0.72 5.61 10.21
CA LEU A 155 -0.02 4.51 9.58
C LEU A 155 0.87 5.06 8.47
N LEU A 156 2.05 4.47 8.30
CA LEU A 156 2.85 4.65 7.10
C LEU A 156 2.95 3.31 6.38
N ALA A 157 2.94 3.35 5.06
CA ALA A 157 2.99 2.16 4.22
C ALA A 157 3.99 2.37 3.08
N ILE A 158 4.76 1.34 2.74
CA ILE A 158 5.67 1.35 1.59
C ILE A 158 5.83 -0.06 1.04
N ASN A 159 6.02 -0.19 -0.26
CA ASN A 159 6.41 -1.45 -0.89
C ASN A 159 7.76 -1.28 -1.62
N GLY A 160 8.36 -2.37 -2.07
CA GLY A 160 9.55 -2.33 -2.89
C GLY A 160 10.67 -3.23 -2.36
N ILE A 161 11.83 -2.68 -2.05
CA ILE A 161 13.07 -3.42 -1.81
C ILE A 161 12.93 -4.35 -0.60
N PRO A 162 13.13 -5.69 -0.78
CA PRO A 162 13.10 -6.64 0.31
C PRO A 162 14.06 -6.26 1.44
N TRP A 163 13.63 -6.44 2.69
CA TRP A 163 14.39 -6.17 3.91
C TRP A 163 14.68 -4.69 4.20
N PHE A 164 14.82 -3.83 3.20
CA PHE A 164 15.38 -2.49 3.29
C PHE A 164 14.66 -1.58 4.30
N TYR A 165 13.32 -1.57 4.30
CA TYR A 165 12.54 -0.60 5.09
C TYR A 165 12.42 -0.94 6.57
N ARG A 166 12.85 -2.14 7.01
CA ARG A 166 12.89 -2.50 8.44
C ARG A 166 13.82 -1.58 9.24
N GLN A 167 14.90 -1.09 8.64
CA GLN A 167 15.81 -0.13 9.29
C GLN A 167 15.19 1.23 9.63
N PHE A 168 14.00 1.51 9.09
CA PHE A 168 13.21 2.73 9.35
C PHE A 168 11.95 2.46 10.19
N GLY A 169 11.86 1.29 10.81
CA GLY A 169 10.75 0.92 11.69
C GLY A 169 9.50 0.40 10.98
N TYR A 170 9.66 -0.14 9.77
CA TYR A 170 8.57 -0.80 9.03
C TYR A 170 8.69 -2.32 9.14
N GLU A 171 7.55 -3.01 9.12
CA GLU A 171 7.47 -4.47 9.05
C GLU A 171 6.51 -4.91 7.94
N MET A 172 6.81 -6.03 7.28
CA MET A 172 5.92 -6.66 6.32
C MET A 172 4.67 -7.18 7.05
N ALA A 173 3.55 -6.50 6.90
CA ALA A 173 2.35 -6.75 7.69
C ALA A 173 1.04 -6.77 6.89
N LEU A 174 1.08 -6.60 5.58
CA LEU A 174 -0.05 -6.81 4.68
C LEU A 174 0.37 -7.64 3.47
N GLU A 175 -0.51 -8.51 3.01
CA GLU A 175 -0.35 -9.22 1.75
C GLU A 175 -0.39 -8.22 0.57
N LEU A 176 0.55 -8.36 -0.36
CA LEU A 176 0.59 -7.61 -1.62
C LEU A 176 0.57 -8.58 -2.79
N GLY A 177 -0.53 -8.58 -3.53
CA GLY A 177 -0.70 -9.43 -4.68
C GLY A 177 -0.86 -10.91 -4.30
N GLY A 178 -0.32 -11.83 -5.12
CA GLY A 178 -0.48 -13.25 -4.91
C GLY A 178 -1.79 -13.77 -5.48
N GLY A 179 -2.01 -13.62 -6.75
CA GLY A 179 -3.22 -14.09 -7.42
C GLY A 179 -2.96 -15.25 -8.37
N PRO A 180 -4.03 -15.73 -8.99
CA PRO A 180 -3.95 -16.82 -9.94
C PRO A 180 -3.31 -16.39 -11.27
N ARG A 181 -2.80 -17.40 -11.98
CA ARG A 181 -2.25 -17.29 -13.34
C ARG A 181 -2.91 -18.28 -14.26
N LEU A 182 -3.14 -17.86 -15.49
CA LEU A 182 -3.71 -18.66 -16.53
C LEU A 182 -2.78 -18.66 -17.74
N TYR A 183 -2.17 -19.80 -18.06
CA TYR A 183 -1.38 -19.94 -19.29
C TYR A 183 -2.32 -20.00 -20.50
N THR A 184 -1.97 -19.26 -21.55
CA THR A 184 -2.79 -19.17 -22.76
C THR A 184 -2.73 -20.43 -23.62
N VAL A 185 -1.65 -21.21 -23.51
CA VAL A 185 -1.54 -22.55 -24.09
C VAL A 185 -2.52 -23.47 -23.37
N GLY A 186 -3.58 -23.90 -24.06
CA GLY A 186 -4.63 -24.75 -23.48
C GLY A 186 -5.86 -23.98 -22.95
N LEU A 187 -5.90 -22.67 -23.09
CA LEU A 187 -7.17 -21.94 -22.98
C LEU A 187 -8.13 -22.48 -24.03
N ALA A 188 -9.06 -23.30 -23.54
CA ALA A 188 -9.97 -24.05 -24.37
C ALA A 188 -10.66 -23.15 -25.42
N ALA A 189 -10.89 -23.68 -26.59
CA ALA A 189 -11.69 -23.04 -27.65
C ALA A 189 -13.04 -22.49 -27.10
N GLY A 190 -13.57 -23.09 -26.02
CA GLY A 190 -14.76 -22.65 -25.33
C GLY A 190 -14.68 -21.22 -24.69
N VAL A 191 -13.49 -20.74 -24.27
CA VAL A 191 -13.35 -19.36 -23.79
C VAL A 191 -13.51 -18.37 -24.94
N ARG A 192 -13.12 -18.78 -26.16
CA ARG A 192 -13.19 -17.94 -27.37
C ARG A 192 -14.55 -18.01 -28.07
N GLN A 193 -15.38 -19.03 -27.79
CA GLN A 193 -16.64 -19.28 -28.47
C GLN A 193 -17.91 -18.98 -27.67
N ALA A 194 -17.78 -18.71 -26.36
CA ALA A 194 -18.94 -18.36 -25.56
C ALA A 194 -19.45 -16.97 -25.96
N ALA A 195 -20.60 -16.92 -26.62
CA ALA A 195 -21.34 -15.66 -26.82
C ALA A 195 -21.73 -15.14 -25.46
N PRO A 196 -21.20 -14.00 -25.03
CA PRO A 196 -21.33 -13.58 -23.66
C PRO A 196 -22.59 -12.76 -23.44
N PRO A 197 -23.26 -12.90 -22.28
CA PRO A 197 -24.28 -11.94 -21.84
C PRO A 197 -23.68 -10.59 -21.44
N TYR A 198 -22.37 -10.44 -21.52
CA TYR A 198 -21.63 -9.23 -21.16
C TYR A 198 -20.58 -8.87 -22.19
N ARG A 199 -20.36 -7.57 -22.36
CA ARG A 199 -19.30 -7.00 -23.19
C ARG A 199 -18.43 -6.06 -22.36
N LEU A 200 -17.21 -5.78 -22.82
CA LEU A 200 -16.31 -4.84 -22.17
C LEU A 200 -16.11 -3.61 -23.06
N ARG A 201 -16.36 -2.41 -22.47
CA ARG A 201 -16.08 -1.15 -23.13
C ARG A 201 -15.07 -0.31 -22.32
N PRO A 202 -14.38 0.66 -22.95
CA PRO A 202 -13.57 1.61 -22.21
C PRO A 202 -14.40 2.35 -21.14
N ALA A 203 -13.82 2.50 -19.94
CA ALA A 203 -14.42 3.36 -18.93
C ALA A 203 -14.20 4.83 -19.28
N THR A 204 -15.13 5.67 -18.89
CA THR A 204 -15.10 7.12 -19.02
C THR A 204 -15.21 7.79 -17.65
N GLY A 205 -14.97 9.10 -17.57
CA GLY A 205 -15.17 9.85 -16.33
C GLY A 205 -16.59 9.78 -15.77
N ALA A 206 -17.59 9.50 -16.62
CA ALA A 206 -18.98 9.31 -16.20
C ALA A 206 -19.21 8.00 -15.42
N ASP A 207 -18.35 6.99 -15.61
CA ASP A 207 -18.44 5.71 -14.91
C ASP A 207 -17.87 5.79 -13.47
N ALA A 208 -17.21 6.87 -13.09
CA ALA A 208 -16.54 6.99 -11.80
C ALA A 208 -17.43 6.72 -10.57
N PRO A 209 -18.72 7.13 -10.51
CA PRO A 209 -19.59 6.77 -9.39
C PRO A 209 -19.86 5.27 -9.30
N PHE A 210 -20.06 4.58 -10.44
CA PHE A 210 -20.25 3.14 -10.49
C PHE A 210 -18.98 2.39 -10.05
N LEU A 211 -17.81 2.81 -10.54
CA LEU A 211 -16.52 2.26 -10.15
C LEU A 211 -16.28 2.40 -8.64
N ALA A 212 -16.56 3.58 -8.07
CA ALA A 212 -16.43 3.83 -6.65
C ALA A 212 -17.37 2.94 -5.80
N ALA A 213 -18.64 2.83 -6.18
CA ALA A 213 -19.62 2.00 -5.47
C ALA A 213 -19.23 0.50 -5.52
N THR A 214 -18.84 0.01 -6.70
CA THR A 214 -18.47 -1.40 -6.91
C THR A 214 -17.19 -1.75 -6.15
N SER A 215 -16.16 -0.89 -6.19
CA SER A 215 -14.92 -1.11 -5.43
C SER A 215 -15.14 -1.04 -3.92
N ALA A 216 -16.00 -0.13 -3.44
CA ALA A 216 -16.37 -0.05 -2.02
C ALA A 216 -17.14 -1.30 -1.56
N HIS A 217 -18.06 -1.82 -2.38
CA HIS A 217 -18.73 -3.09 -2.11
C HIS A 217 -17.73 -4.25 -2.00
N ALA A 218 -16.82 -4.36 -2.96
CA ALA A 218 -15.76 -5.33 -2.97
C ALA A 218 -14.85 -5.26 -1.74
N GLY A 219 -14.56 -4.05 -1.28
CA GLY A 219 -13.71 -3.78 -0.11
C GLY A 219 -14.21 -4.41 1.18
N ARG A 220 -15.52 -4.68 1.31
CA ARG A 220 -16.10 -5.32 2.51
C ARG A 220 -15.58 -6.74 2.79
N ARG A 221 -14.97 -7.38 1.80
CA ARG A 221 -14.36 -8.72 1.94
C ARG A 221 -13.01 -8.70 2.66
N TYR A 222 -12.41 -7.52 2.81
CA TYR A 222 -11.03 -7.37 3.25
C TYR A 222 -10.92 -6.62 4.57
N LEU A 223 -9.90 -6.95 5.35
CA LEU A 223 -9.61 -6.27 6.61
C LEU A 223 -9.15 -4.83 6.37
N VAL A 224 -8.14 -4.69 5.50
CA VAL A 224 -7.61 -3.38 5.12
C VAL A 224 -7.85 -3.14 3.64
N THR A 225 -8.38 -1.96 3.32
CA THR A 225 -8.58 -1.53 1.93
C THR A 225 -8.17 -0.07 1.73
N ALA A 226 -7.89 0.28 0.49
CA ALA A 226 -7.64 1.66 0.05
C ALA A 226 -8.83 2.11 -0.83
N PRO A 227 -9.91 2.65 -0.23
CA PRO A 227 -11.10 3.05 -0.99
C PRO A 227 -10.77 4.22 -1.93
N ARG A 228 -11.34 4.17 -3.12
CA ARG A 228 -11.24 5.22 -4.14
C ARG A 228 -12.63 5.84 -4.33
N ASP A 229 -12.76 7.12 -4.06
CA ASP A 229 -13.96 7.87 -4.37
C ASP A 229 -14.10 8.19 -5.87
N ALA A 230 -15.17 8.83 -6.27
CA ALA A 230 -15.40 9.17 -7.67
C ALA A 230 -14.33 10.13 -8.24
N ALA A 231 -13.71 10.98 -7.41
CA ALA A 231 -12.66 11.88 -7.87
C ALA A 231 -11.37 11.11 -8.15
N ALA A 232 -11.00 10.19 -7.26
CA ALA A 232 -9.86 9.28 -7.47
C ALA A 232 -10.07 8.39 -8.71
N TRP A 233 -11.28 7.87 -8.93
CA TRP A 233 -11.59 7.07 -10.11
C TRP A 233 -11.55 7.90 -11.40
N ARG A 234 -12.01 9.15 -11.41
CA ARG A 234 -11.83 10.04 -12.58
C ARG A 234 -10.36 10.23 -12.91
N TYR A 235 -9.52 10.42 -11.89
CA TYR A 235 -8.07 10.51 -12.08
C TYR A 235 -7.48 9.21 -12.65
N VAL A 236 -7.87 8.04 -12.13
CA VAL A 236 -7.43 6.74 -12.65
C VAL A 236 -7.80 6.56 -14.13
N VAL A 237 -9.04 6.91 -14.50
CA VAL A 237 -9.56 6.71 -15.85
C VAL A 237 -8.97 7.69 -16.87
N SER A 238 -8.83 8.97 -16.51
CA SER A 238 -8.52 10.03 -17.47
C SER A 238 -7.46 11.04 -17.04
N GLY A 239 -7.05 11.05 -15.77
CA GLY A 239 -6.12 12.06 -15.24
C GLY A 239 -4.64 11.72 -15.43
N ARG A 240 -4.31 10.44 -15.62
CA ARG A 240 -2.94 9.95 -15.79
C ARG A 240 -2.48 10.08 -17.24
N SER A 241 -1.24 10.48 -17.45
CA SER A 241 -0.60 10.56 -18.77
C SER A 241 -0.58 9.17 -19.44
N ALA A 242 -0.70 9.14 -20.76
CA ALA A 242 -0.69 7.88 -21.54
C ALA A 242 0.57 7.04 -21.33
N GLY A 243 1.73 7.68 -21.13
CA GLY A 243 3.01 7.02 -20.87
C GLY A 243 3.32 6.73 -19.41
N SER A 244 2.46 7.08 -18.46
CA SER A 244 2.73 6.95 -17.02
C SER A 244 2.80 5.48 -16.58
N ALA A 245 3.77 5.13 -15.71
CA ALA A 245 3.86 3.81 -15.10
C ALA A 245 2.62 3.44 -14.26
N ALA A 246 1.89 4.45 -13.78
CA ALA A 246 0.65 4.27 -13.04
C ALA A 246 -0.57 4.13 -13.95
N ARG A 247 -0.45 4.35 -15.27
CA ARG A 247 -1.56 4.23 -16.23
C ARG A 247 -1.97 2.77 -16.39
N ASN A 248 -3.27 2.55 -16.29
CA ASN A 248 -3.90 1.27 -16.63
C ASN A 248 -5.09 1.52 -17.55
N GLU A 249 -5.49 0.47 -18.25
CA GLU A 249 -6.74 0.43 -19.00
C GLU A 249 -7.86 -0.01 -18.08
N VAL A 250 -8.90 0.82 -17.95
CA VAL A 250 -10.10 0.50 -17.18
C VAL A 250 -11.24 0.17 -18.15
N ARG A 251 -11.88 -0.96 -17.93
CA ARG A 251 -13.01 -1.44 -18.73
C ARG A 251 -14.24 -1.61 -17.85
N ILE A 252 -15.38 -1.18 -18.36
CA ILE A 252 -16.67 -1.52 -17.79
C ILE A 252 -17.14 -2.82 -18.38
N VAL A 253 -17.53 -3.77 -17.55
CA VAL A 253 -18.29 -4.95 -17.93
C VAL A 253 -19.76 -4.53 -17.93
N GLU A 254 -20.42 -4.60 -19.08
CA GLU A 254 -21.83 -4.22 -19.19
C GLU A 254 -22.66 -5.36 -19.82
N SER A 255 -23.93 -5.44 -19.43
CA SER A 255 -24.89 -6.39 -19.98
C SER A 255 -25.27 -6.03 -21.43
N GLU A 256 -26.02 -6.89 -22.10
CA GLU A 256 -26.58 -6.62 -23.44
C GLU A 256 -27.52 -5.39 -23.45
N ALA A 257 -28.15 -5.11 -22.30
CA ALA A 257 -28.99 -3.91 -22.13
C ALA A 257 -28.17 -2.62 -21.89
N GLY A 258 -26.82 -2.71 -21.84
CA GLY A 258 -25.94 -1.56 -21.56
C GLY A 258 -25.80 -1.22 -20.07
N GLU A 259 -26.31 -2.05 -19.15
CA GLU A 259 -26.20 -1.84 -17.73
C GLU A 259 -24.82 -2.26 -17.19
N PRO A 260 -24.12 -1.39 -16.40
CA PRO A 260 -22.84 -1.73 -15.82
C PRO A 260 -22.96 -2.87 -14.79
N ALA A 261 -22.20 -3.93 -14.98
CA ALA A 261 -22.21 -5.14 -14.15
C ALA A 261 -20.90 -5.36 -13.38
N GLY A 262 -19.82 -4.66 -13.76
CA GLY A 262 -18.52 -4.80 -13.13
C GLY A 262 -17.45 -3.96 -13.83
N TYR A 263 -16.22 -4.10 -13.39
CA TYR A 263 -15.09 -3.45 -14.06
C TYR A 263 -13.84 -4.33 -14.02
N LEU A 264 -12.96 -4.06 -14.98
CA LEU A 264 -11.65 -4.68 -15.13
C LEU A 264 -10.60 -3.57 -15.26
N GLU A 265 -9.46 -3.72 -14.59
CA GLU A 265 -8.28 -2.87 -14.74
C GLU A 265 -7.08 -3.73 -15.09
N HIS A 266 -6.37 -3.41 -16.18
CA HIS A 266 -5.17 -4.11 -16.63
C HIS A 266 -4.11 -3.14 -17.16
N VAL A 267 -2.86 -3.59 -17.22
CA VAL A 267 -1.77 -2.80 -17.80
C VAL A 267 -1.97 -2.60 -19.31
N PRO A 268 -1.54 -1.44 -19.89
CA PRO A 268 -1.75 -1.14 -21.32
C PRO A 268 -0.72 -1.76 -22.27
N LYS A 269 0.05 -2.75 -21.81
CA LYS A 269 1.09 -3.47 -22.58
C LYS A 269 1.40 -4.81 -21.94
N LEU A 270 2.14 -5.67 -22.63
CA LEU A 270 2.68 -6.88 -21.99
C LEU A 270 3.84 -6.55 -21.05
N TRP A 271 3.94 -7.31 -19.96
CA TRP A 271 5.13 -7.40 -19.11
C TRP A 271 5.70 -8.82 -19.23
N GLY A 272 6.86 -8.93 -19.88
CA GLY A 272 7.36 -10.23 -20.33
C GLY A 272 6.31 -10.91 -21.21
N PRO A 273 6.01 -12.20 -21.02
CA PRO A 273 5.03 -12.92 -21.82
C PRO A 273 3.59 -12.72 -21.33
N GLY A 274 3.31 -11.82 -20.37
CA GLY A 274 2.03 -11.75 -19.67
C GLY A 274 1.26 -10.44 -19.84
N LEU A 275 -0.08 -10.53 -19.92
CA LEU A 275 -0.99 -9.43 -19.66
C LEU A 275 -1.39 -9.43 -18.19
N HIS A 276 -1.04 -8.34 -17.50
CA HIS A 276 -1.26 -8.23 -16.05
C HIS A 276 -2.58 -7.53 -15.73
N VAL A 277 -3.45 -8.24 -15.02
CA VAL A 277 -4.70 -7.72 -14.47
C VAL A 277 -4.41 -7.11 -13.09
N ARG A 278 -4.82 -5.87 -12.92
CA ARG A 278 -4.67 -5.11 -11.68
C ARG A 278 -5.87 -5.29 -10.77
N GLU A 279 -7.05 -5.21 -11.34
CA GLU A 279 -8.30 -5.33 -10.59
C GLU A 279 -9.40 -5.91 -11.46
N LEU A 280 -10.29 -6.67 -10.85
CA LEU A 280 -11.52 -7.16 -11.45
C LEU A 280 -12.56 -7.24 -10.34
N GLU A 281 -13.69 -6.56 -10.51
CA GLU A 281 -14.78 -6.60 -9.53
C GLU A 281 -16.12 -6.58 -10.25
N VAL A 282 -17.12 -7.21 -9.62
CA VAL A 282 -18.49 -7.23 -10.09
C VAL A 282 -19.41 -6.49 -9.13
N ALA A 283 -20.48 -5.89 -9.67
CA ALA A 283 -21.50 -5.22 -8.87
C ALA A 283 -22.26 -6.22 -7.99
N ALA A 284 -22.89 -5.73 -6.93
CA ALA A 284 -23.70 -6.55 -6.04
C ALA A 284 -24.79 -7.28 -6.83
N GLY A 285 -24.97 -8.58 -6.58
CA GLY A 285 -25.96 -9.42 -7.26
C GLY A 285 -25.53 -9.94 -8.62
N VAL A 286 -24.39 -9.53 -9.16
CA VAL A 286 -23.86 -10.03 -10.45
C VAL A 286 -23.07 -11.33 -10.23
N SER A 287 -23.31 -12.32 -11.08
CA SER A 287 -22.65 -13.62 -11.03
C SER A 287 -21.22 -13.53 -11.55
N TRP A 288 -20.23 -13.87 -10.71
CA TRP A 288 -18.83 -14.04 -11.09
C TRP A 288 -18.66 -15.01 -12.26
N ARG A 289 -19.43 -16.12 -12.25
CA ARG A 289 -19.36 -17.13 -13.31
C ARG A 289 -19.83 -16.59 -14.66
N ALA A 290 -20.85 -15.74 -14.67
CA ALA A 290 -21.37 -15.15 -15.90
C ALA A 290 -20.41 -14.13 -16.52
N VAL A 291 -19.64 -13.41 -15.67
CA VAL A 291 -18.68 -12.39 -16.11
C VAL A 291 -17.33 -13.00 -16.49
N ALA A 292 -16.95 -14.14 -15.90
CA ALA A 292 -15.61 -14.71 -16.04
C ALA A 292 -15.17 -14.94 -17.48
N TYR A 293 -15.99 -15.63 -18.29
CA TYR A 293 -15.64 -15.97 -19.68
C TYR A 293 -15.55 -14.74 -20.59
N PRO A 294 -16.51 -13.79 -20.59
CA PRO A 294 -16.37 -12.52 -21.29
C PRO A 294 -15.08 -11.76 -20.97
N VAL A 295 -14.70 -11.69 -19.69
CA VAL A 295 -13.46 -11.05 -19.25
C VAL A 295 -12.23 -11.78 -19.81
N LEU A 296 -12.21 -13.13 -19.74
CA LEU A 296 -11.10 -13.91 -20.28
C LEU A 296 -10.98 -13.78 -21.79
N ALA A 297 -12.09 -13.79 -22.52
CA ALA A 297 -12.10 -13.59 -23.98
C ALA A 297 -11.51 -12.22 -24.35
N TYR A 298 -11.97 -11.16 -23.69
CA TYR A 298 -11.45 -9.81 -23.88
C TYR A 298 -9.93 -9.73 -23.58
N LEU A 299 -9.48 -10.33 -22.46
CA LEU A 299 -8.08 -10.31 -22.08
C LEU A 299 -7.19 -11.07 -23.08
N CYS A 300 -7.66 -12.20 -23.62
CA CYS A 300 -6.95 -12.93 -24.66
C CYS A 300 -6.83 -12.08 -25.95
N GLU A 301 -7.94 -11.53 -26.44
CA GLU A 301 -7.95 -10.69 -27.63
C GLU A 301 -7.03 -9.47 -27.48
N THR A 302 -7.15 -8.77 -26.36
CA THR A 302 -6.34 -7.59 -26.04
C THR A 302 -4.86 -7.95 -25.89
N GLY A 303 -4.56 -9.03 -25.16
CA GLY A 303 -3.19 -9.51 -24.96
C GLY A 303 -2.54 -9.95 -26.28
N GLU A 304 -3.28 -10.62 -27.15
CA GLU A 304 -2.82 -10.98 -28.49
C GLU A 304 -2.56 -9.74 -29.37
N ALA A 305 -3.39 -8.70 -29.25
CA ALA A 305 -3.16 -7.43 -29.95
C ALA A 305 -1.87 -6.75 -29.45
N TYR A 306 -1.63 -6.71 -28.15
CA TYR A 306 -0.39 -6.19 -27.58
C TYR A 306 0.83 -7.03 -27.97
N ALA A 307 0.69 -8.35 -28.00
CA ALA A 307 1.76 -9.27 -28.42
C ALA A 307 2.17 -9.01 -29.87
N ARG A 308 1.20 -8.89 -30.79
CA ARG A 308 1.47 -8.54 -32.20
C ARG A 308 2.19 -7.19 -32.33
N ALA A 309 1.75 -6.16 -31.58
CA ALA A 309 2.39 -4.84 -31.59
C ALA A 309 3.84 -4.89 -31.06
N ALA A 310 4.11 -5.72 -30.05
CA ALA A 310 5.42 -5.91 -29.46
C ALA A 310 6.30 -6.96 -30.17
N LYS A 311 5.80 -7.62 -31.21
CA LYS A 311 6.46 -8.76 -31.88
C LYS A 311 6.85 -9.86 -30.89
N ALA A 312 5.96 -10.19 -29.98
CA ALA A 312 6.10 -11.19 -28.92
C ALA A 312 4.91 -12.14 -28.89
N ASP A 313 4.93 -13.12 -28.02
CA ASP A 313 3.82 -14.04 -27.79
C ASP A 313 3.11 -13.72 -26.46
N LEU A 314 1.79 -13.92 -26.44
CA LEU A 314 1.03 -13.91 -25.21
C LEU A 314 1.11 -15.30 -24.56
N GLY A 315 1.90 -15.45 -23.51
CA GLY A 315 2.07 -16.72 -22.80
C GLY A 315 1.13 -16.91 -21.62
N LEU A 316 0.69 -15.80 -20.97
CA LEU A 316 -0.16 -15.90 -19.77
C LEU A 316 -1.01 -14.65 -19.50
N LEU A 317 -2.11 -14.85 -18.79
CA LEU A 317 -2.87 -13.83 -18.09
C LEU A 317 -2.50 -13.89 -16.60
N ASP A 318 -1.96 -12.81 -16.04
CA ASP A 318 -1.49 -12.76 -14.65
C ASP A 318 -2.40 -11.87 -13.79
N PHE A 319 -3.15 -12.49 -12.89
CA PHE A 319 -4.09 -11.84 -11.98
C PHE A 319 -3.47 -11.58 -10.59
N TRP A 320 -2.17 -11.39 -10.52
CA TRP A 320 -1.41 -11.38 -9.27
C TRP A 320 -1.85 -10.33 -8.25
N LEU A 321 -2.40 -9.18 -8.67
CA LEU A 321 -2.88 -8.14 -7.74
C LEU A 321 -4.31 -8.39 -7.22
N LEU A 322 -5.01 -9.41 -7.71
CA LEU A 322 -6.31 -9.76 -7.15
C LEU A 322 -6.19 -10.32 -5.72
N GLY A 323 -5.05 -10.90 -5.38
CA GLY A 323 -4.84 -11.56 -4.08
C GLY A 323 -5.30 -13.02 -4.07
N SER A 324 -4.84 -13.76 -3.07
CA SER A 324 -5.10 -15.21 -2.95
C SER A 324 -6.55 -15.55 -2.62
N ALA A 325 -7.28 -14.65 -1.96
CA ALA A 325 -8.67 -14.84 -1.50
C ALA A 325 -9.73 -14.25 -2.44
N HIS A 326 -9.35 -13.87 -3.67
CA HIS A 326 -10.29 -13.21 -4.58
C HIS A 326 -11.33 -14.20 -5.14
N PRO A 327 -12.65 -13.85 -5.19
CA PRO A 327 -13.72 -14.76 -5.61
C PRO A 327 -13.54 -15.34 -7.02
N PHE A 328 -12.88 -14.62 -7.92
CA PHE A 328 -12.61 -15.07 -9.28
C PHE A 328 -11.83 -16.39 -9.32
N ALA A 329 -10.99 -16.66 -8.33
CA ALA A 329 -10.27 -17.92 -8.21
C ALA A 329 -11.19 -19.14 -7.99
N GLY A 330 -12.40 -18.92 -7.47
CA GLY A 330 -13.40 -19.99 -7.26
C GLY A 330 -14.24 -20.33 -8.50
N VAL A 331 -14.18 -19.54 -9.58
CA VAL A 331 -15.04 -19.73 -10.76
C VAL A 331 -14.28 -20.12 -12.04
N VAL A 332 -12.97 -19.99 -12.04
CA VAL A 332 -12.10 -20.33 -13.16
C VAL A 332 -11.01 -21.28 -12.67
N GLN A 333 -10.76 -22.36 -13.43
CA GLN A 333 -9.63 -23.23 -13.15
C GLN A 333 -8.34 -22.55 -13.63
N PHE A 334 -7.45 -22.24 -12.70
CA PHE A 334 -6.18 -21.60 -12.99
C PHE A 334 -5.04 -22.61 -13.14
N SER A 335 -4.04 -22.26 -13.95
CA SER A 335 -2.86 -23.09 -14.19
C SER A 335 -1.88 -23.11 -13.03
N SER A 336 -1.78 -22.00 -12.30
CA SER A 336 -0.91 -21.83 -11.14
C SER A 336 -1.32 -20.61 -10.32
N SER A 337 -0.70 -20.40 -9.15
CA SER A 337 -0.84 -19.18 -8.38
C SER A 337 0.53 -18.56 -8.10
N ARG A 338 0.58 -17.24 -8.03
CA ARG A 338 1.77 -16.51 -7.64
C ARG A 338 1.79 -16.34 -6.12
N ARG A 339 2.95 -16.59 -5.51
CA ARG A 339 3.13 -16.28 -4.09
C ARG A 339 2.97 -14.77 -3.87
N PRO A 340 2.20 -14.33 -2.87
CA PRO A 340 2.10 -12.92 -2.52
C PRO A 340 3.45 -12.38 -2.04
N TYR A 341 3.67 -11.09 -2.30
CA TYR A 341 4.64 -10.27 -1.62
C TYR A 341 3.99 -9.61 -0.38
N ALA A 342 4.60 -8.59 0.19
CA ALA A 342 4.05 -7.90 1.35
C ALA A 342 4.26 -6.39 1.27
N PHE A 343 3.31 -5.64 1.82
CA PHE A 343 3.45 -4.24 2.17
C PHE A 343 4.14 -4.10 3.52
N TYR A 344 5.08 -3.18 3.59
CA TYR A 344 5.67 -2.73 4.84
C TYR A 344 4.76 -1.69 5.49
N LEU A 345 4.48 -1.87 6.77
CA LEU A 345 3.70 -0.94 7.59
C LEU A 345 4.54 -0.44 8.77
N ARG A 346 4.31 0.81 9.14
CA ARG A 346 4.84 1.42 10.35
C ARG A 346 3.69 2.12 11.09
N ALA A 347 3.47 1.76 12.35
CA ALA A 347 2.56 2.45 13.26
C ALA A 347 3.40 3.35 14.19
N PRO A 348 3.43 4.67 13.99
CA PRO A 348 4.26 5.57 14.79
C PRO A 348 3.84 5.61 16.26
N ASP A 349 2.54 5.52 16.51
CA ASP A 349 1.91 5.47 17.84
C ASP A 349 0.92 4.30 17.85
N LEU A 350 1.39 3.15 18.33
CA LEU A 350 0.56 1.95 18.38
C LEU A 350 -0.62 2.06 19.35
N PRO A 351 -0.49 2.66 20.55
CA PRO A 351 -1.63 2.96 21.41
C PRO A 351 -2.70 3.84 20.75
N ASP A 352 -2.32 4.89 20.02
CA ASP A 352 -3.28 5.75 19.30
C ASP A 352 -3.98 4.98 18.18
N LEU A 353 -3.24 4.16 17.42
CA LEU A 353 -3.82 3.30 16.40
C LEU A 353 -4.84 2.32 17.00
N LEU A 354 -4.50 1.62 18.09
CA LEU A 354 -5.41 0.68 18.75
C LEU A 354 -6.64 1.39 19.34
N ARG A 355 -6.50 2.58 19.92
CA ARG A 355 -7.64 3.42 20.36
C ARG A 355 -8.57 3.74 19.18
N ARG A 356 -8.02 4.05 18.02
CA ARG A 356 -8.83 4.27 16.80
C ARG A 356 -9.56 3.02 16.35
N LEU A 357 -8.99 1.82 16.58
CA LEU A 357 -9.57 0.54 16.19
C LEU A 357 -10.53 -0.05 17.26
N THR A 358 -10.67 0.58 18.42
CA THR A 358 -11.57 0.13 19.50
C THR A 358 -12.94 -0.34 19.02
N PRO A 359 -13.67 0.38 18.14
CA PRO A 359 -15.00 -0.09 17.70
C PRO A 359 -14.97 -1.44 16.98
N VAL A 360 -13.87 -1.76 16.27
CA VAL A 360 -13.71 -3.05 15.60
C VAL A 360 -13.37 -4.15 16.61
N LEU A 361 -12.48 -3.84 17.54
CA LEU A 361 -12.03 -4.81 18.56
C LEU A 361 -13.19 -5.19 19.49
N GLU A 362 -13.99 -4.21 19.95
CA GLU A 362 -15.16 -4.45 20.77
C GLU A 362 -16.24 -5.27 20.05
N ARG A 363 -16.49 -4.99 18.76
CA ARG A 363 -17.43 -5.78 17.95
C ARG A 363 -16.95 -7.23 17.82
N ARG A 364 -15.68 -7.46 17.53
CA ARG A 364 -15.11 -8.82 17.46
C ARG A 364 -15.22 -9.56 18.78
N LEU A 365 -14.97 -8.87 19.89
CA LEU A 365 -15.12 -9.44 21.21
C LEU A 365 -16.58 -9.81 21.50
N ALA A 366 -17.53 -8.95 21.14
CA ALA A 366 -18.96 -9.19 21.30
C ALA A 366 -19.47 -10.39 20.45
N GLU A 367 -18.83 -10.67 19.33
CA GLU A 367 -19.11 -11.80 18.44
C GLU A 367 -18.33 -13.08 18.80
N SER A 368 -17.51 -13.05 19.88
CA SER A 368 -16.64 -14.14 20.30
C SER A 368 -17.17 -14.87 21.53
N PRO A 369 -16.64 -16.07 21.88
CA PRO A 369 -16.93 -16.75 23.13
C PRO A 369 -16.54 -15.96 24.38
N LEU A 370 -15.77 -14.87 24.23
CA LEU A 370 -15.31 -14.00 25.32
C LEU A 370 -16.17 -12.74 25.48
N LEU A 371 -17.41 -12.77 25.02
CA LEU A 371 -18.38 -11.68 25.21
C LEU A 371 -18.42 -11.26 26.69
N GLY A 372 -18.32 -9.98 26.97
CA GLY A 372 -18.36 -9.44 28.35
C GLY A 372 -17.05 -9.58 29.14
N HIS A 373 -15.95 -9.99 28.51
CA HIS A 373 -14.66 -10.14 29.18
C HIS A 373 -14.24 -8.85 29.94
N THR A 374 -13.71 -9.04 31.16
CA THR A 374 -13.14 -7.99 32.01
C THR A 374 -11.74 -8.41 32.41
N GLY A 375 -10.76 -7.52 32.22
CA GLY A 375 -9.34 -7.76 32.55
C GLY A 375 -8.38 -6.92 31.74
N ASP A 376 -7.09 -7.15 31.96
CA ASP A 376 -6.01 -6.47 31.24
C ASP A 376 -5.31 -7.40 30.26
N VAL A 377 -5.03 -6.87 29.06
CA VAL A 377 -4.12 -7.49 28.10
C VAL A 377 -2.85 -6.65 28.02
N ARG A 378 -1.72 -7.22 28.42
CA ARG A 378 -0.42 -6.59 28.41
C ARG A 378 0.45 -7.19 27.33
N LEU A 379 0.70 -6.43 26.27
CA LEU A 379 1.51 -6.82 25.13
C LEU A 379 2.91 -6.23 25.30
N SER A 380 3.91 -7.09 25.37
CA SER A 380 5.32 -6.68 25.45
C SER A 380 5.98 -6.79 24.07
N PHE A 381 6.74 -5.74 23.72
CA PHE A 381 7.62 -5.71 22.54
C PHE A 381 9.10 -5.70 22.99
N PHE A 382 9.35 -6.19 24.20
CA PHE A 382 10.64 -6.24 24.90
C PHE A 382 11.19 -4.88 25.37
N ARG A 383 11.12 -3.84 24.55
CA ARG A 383 11.60 -2.48 24.88
C ARG A 383 10.48 -1.55 25.31
N ASP A 384 9.33 -1.78 24.77
CA ASP A 384 8.08 -1.06 25.02
C ASP A 384 6.89 -2.05 25.00
N GLY A 385 5.70 -1.56 25.18
CA GLY A 385 4.50 -2.39 25.17
C GLY A 385 3.23 -1.56 25.21
N VAL A 386 2.12 -2.27 25.18
CA VAL A 386 0.77 -1.70 25.27
C VAL A 386 -0.06 -2.50 26.26
N ARG A 387 -0.85 -1.79 27.09
CA ARG A 387 -1.89 -2.36 27.94
C ARG A 387 -3.25 -1.94 27.41
N LEU A 388 -4.13 -2.94 27.20
CA LEU A 388 -5.54 -2.75 26.97
C LEU A 388 -6.29 -3.16 28.23
N THR A 389 -7.09 -2.25 28.80
CA THR A 389 -7.97 -2.56 29.94
C THR A 389 -9.40 -2.73 29.43
N LEU A 390 -9.99 -3.89 29.69
CA LEU A 390 -11.33 -4.23 29.30
C LEU A 390 -12.25 -4.32 30.52
N ASP A 391 -13.50 -3.91 30.34
CA ASP A 391 -14.55 -4.01 31.36
C ASP A 391 -15.90 -4.30 30.67
N GLY A 392 -16.49 -5.45 30.99
CA GLY A 392 -17.76 -5.87 30.40
C GLY A 392 -17.72 -5.96 28.87
N GLY A 393 -16.58 -6.34 28.27
CA GLY A 393 -16.40 -6.43 26.82
C GLY A 393 -16.11 -5.08 26.14
N ARG A 394 -15.92 -4.00 26.91
CA ARG A 394 -15.56 -2.66 26.40
C ARG A 394 -14.11 -2.33 26.69
N ILE A 395 -13.43 -1.69 25.78
CA ILE A 395 -12.05 -1.22 25.97
C ILE A 395 -12.10 0.15 26.67
N LYS A 396 -11.74 0.17 27.94
CA LYS A 396 -11.74 1.39 28.79
C LYS A 396 -10.51 2.24 28.52
N SER A 397 -9.35 1.62 28.35
CA SER A 397 -8.12 2.33 28.03
C SER A 397 -7.20 1.49 27.13
N VAL A 398 -6.39 2.21 26.37
CA VAL A 398 -5.25 1.68 25.61
C VAL A 398 -4.06 2.61 25.89
N GLU A 399 -3.07 2.10 26.58
CA GLU A 399 -1.97 2.89 27.09
C GLU A 399 -0.62 2.27 26.75
N ALA A 400 0.40 3.14 26.61
CA ALA A 400 1.77 2.64 26.58
C ALA A 400 2.09 1.95 27.91
N TRP A 401 2.67 0.79 27.85
CA TRP A 401 3.03 0.00 29.00
C TRP A 401 4.50 -0.42 28.91
N PRO A 402 5.37 0.10 29.82
CA PRO A 402 6.75 -0.30 29.87
C PRO A 402 6.86 -1.72 30.47
N PRO A 403 7.31 -2.71 29.67
CA PRO A 403 7.53 -4.05 30.24
C PRO A 403 8.68 -4.02 31.26
N PRO A 404 8.70 -4.92 32.24
CA PRO A 404 9.80 -5.05 33.20
C PRO A 404 11.13 -5.23 32.46
N ARG A 405 12.14 -4.45 32.86
CA ARG A 405 13.49 -4.47 32.22
C ARG A 405 14.38 -5.64 32.64
N THR A 406 13.90 -6.55 33.45
CA THR A 406 14.66 -7.73 33.84
C THR A 406 14.77 -8.70 32.67
N VAL A 407 15.90 -9.44 32.59
CA VAL A 407 16.07 -10.64 31.74
C VAL A 407 14.90 -11.62 31.92
N ALA A 408 14.17 -11.41 32.92
CA ALA A 408 12.91 -11.95 33.39
C ALA A 408 11.66 -11.57 32.56
N GLY A 409 11.72 -10.94 31.41
CA GLY A 409 10.61 -11.03 30.43
C GLY A 409 10.29 -12.48 30.13
N LEU A 410 11.28 -13.36 30.34
CA LEU A 410 11.19 -14.82 30.34
C LEU A 410 11.19 -15.43 31.73
N ASP A 411 11.03 -14.65 32.81
CA ASP A 411 10.94 -15.19 34.15
C ASP A 411 9.62 -15.92 34.36
N PHE A 412 9.65 -17.20 34.07
CA PHE A 412 8.55 -18.13 34.29
C PHE A 412 8.25 -18.31 35.79
N SER A 413 9.09 -17.79 36.68
CA SER A 413 8.93 -17.89 38.13
C SER A 413 7.95 -16.86 38.72
N LEU A 414 7.62 -15.77 38.01
CA LEU A 414 6.64 -14.80 38.46
C LEU A 414 5.24 -15.43 38.53
N PRO A 415 4.50 -15.21 39.64
CA PRO A 415 3.13 -15.66 39.77
C PRO A 415 2.26 -15.18 38.60
N SER A 416 1.28 -15.98 38.20
CA SER A 416 0.36 -15.64 37.10
C SER A 416 -0.42 -14.35 37.34
N ALA A 417 -0.65 -14.00 38.61
CA ALA A 417 -1.36 -12.79 39.05
C ALA A 417 -0.47 -11.53 39.16
N ASP A 418 0.85 -11.63 38.85
CA ASP A 418 1.70 -10.45 38.91
C ASP A 418 1.35 -9.46 37.80
N GLU A 419 0.89 -8.26 38.18
CA GLU A 419 0.51 -7.18 37.23
C GLU A 419 1.66 -6.71 36.34
N ARG A 420 2.90 -7.05 36.68
CA ARG A 420 4.07 -6.77 35.84
C ARG A 420 4.27 -7.77 34.72
N ARG A 421 3.56 -8.90 34.75
CA ARG A 421 3.74 -9.99 33.78
C ARG A 421 3.04 -9.67 32.47
N PRO A 422 3.70 -9.80 31.30
CA PRO A 422 3.02 -9.67 30.00
C PRO A 422 2.07 -10.83 29.74
N SER A 423 0.91 -10.55 29.15
CA SER A 423 -0.03 -11.57 28.63
C SER A 423 0.53 -12.22 27.37
N ALA A 424 1.22 -11.41 26.55
CA ALA A 424 1.89 -11.89 25.34
C ALA A 424 3.14 -11.05 25.05
N MET A 425 4.11 -11.69 24.36
CA MET A 425 5.36 -11.07 23.93
C MET A 425 5.52 -11.25 22.43
N PHE A 426 5.95 -10.19 21.75
CA PHE A 426 6.16 -10.15 20.30
C PHE A 426 7.51 -9.48 20.01
N PRO A 427 8.47 -10.18 19.35
CA PRO A 427 9.76 -9.59 19.04
C PRO A 427 9.64 -8.49 18.00
N GLY A 428 10.35 -7.39 18.21
CA GLY A 428 10.43 -6.27 17.27
C GLY A 428 9.04 -5.76 16.87
N LEU A 429 8.73 -5.78 15.58
CA LEU A 429 7.47 -5.27 14.99
C LEU A 429 6.50 -6.39 14.60
N THR A 430 6.72 -7.65 15.05
CA THR A 430 5.92 -8.81 14.64
C THR A 430 4.44 -8.70 15.02
N PHE A 431 4.11 -7.94 16.08
CA PHE A 431 2.71 -7.67 16.44
C PHE A 431 1.93 -6.98 15.30
N LEU A 432 2.58 -6.18 14.44
CA LEU A 432 1.92 -5.60 13.28
C LEU A 432 1.40 -6.68 12.32
N GLN A 433 2.08 -7.83 12.21
CA GLN A 433 1.62 -8.94 11.37
C GLN A 433 0.32 -9.56 11.92
N LEU A 434 0.17 -9.64 13.25
CA LEU A 434 -1.08 -10.08 13.89
C LEU A 434 -2.17 -9.02 13.75
N LEU A 435 -1.87 -7.77 14.13
CA LEU A 435 -2.81 -6.64 14.09
C LEU A 435 -3.47 -6.48 12.73
N PHE A 436 -2.69 -6.58 11.64
CA PHE A 436 -3.18 -6.42 10.29
C PHE A 436 -3.64 -7.73 9.62
N GLY A 437 -3.79 -8.80 10.39
CA GLY A 437 -4.32 -10.08 9.90
C GLY A 437 -3.44 -10.78 8.87
N TYR A 438 -2.18 -10.38 8.71
CA TYR A 438 -1.23 -10.96 7.76
C TYR A 438 -0.81 -12.37 8.18
N ARG A 439 -0.64 -12.59 9.50
CA ARG A 439 -0.37 -13.90 10.09
C ARG A 439 -1.28 -14.13 11.29
N SER A 440 -1.67 -15.39 11.48
CA SER A 440 -2.33 -15.82 12.70
C SER A 440 -1.35 -15.88 13.87
N LEU A 441 -1.86 -15.93 15.09
CA LEU A 441 -1.04 -16.09 16.29
C LEU A 441 -0.19 -17.37 16.21
N ALA A 442 -0.79 -18.49 15.81
CA ALA A 442 -0.10 -19.77 15.65
C ALA A 442 1.03 -19.73 14.61
N GLU A 443 0.82 -19.00 13.49
CA GLU A 443 1.88 -18.79 12.48
C GLU A 443 3.03 -17.95 13.02
N LEU A 444 2.75 -16.98 13.89
CA LEU A 444 3.81 -16.16 14.52
C LEU A 444 4.62 -16.96 15.52
N GLU A 445 3.97 -17.75 16.38
CA GLU A 445 4.67 -18.61 17.36
C GLU A 445 5.53 -19.67 16.66
N ALA A 446 5.05 -20.22 15.55
CA ALA A 446 5.83 -21.17 14.76
C ALA A 446 7.04 -20.55 14.05
N ALA A 447 6.93 -19.26 13.67
CA ALA A 447 7.99 -18.55 12.95
C ALA A 447 9.01 -17.84 13.86
N PHE A 448 8.60 -17.47 15.08
CA PHE A 448 9.38 -16.69 16.04
C PHE A 448 9.30 -17.33 17.43
N PRO A 449 10.31 -18.07 17.89
CA PRO A 449 10.30 -18.73 19.21
C PRO A 449 10.13 -17.78 20.40
N ASP A 450 10.47 -16.52 20.27
CA ASP A 450 10.26 -15.42 21.25
C ASP A 450 8.90 -14.73 21.12
N CYS A 451 8.04 -15.16 20.19
CA CYS A 451 6.62 -14.85 20.20
C CYS A 451 5.92 -15.81 21.16
N VAL A 452 5.54 -15.34 22.33
CA VAL A 452 5.01 -16.18 23.41
C VAL A 452 3.70 -15.63 23.94
N VAL A 453 2.67 -16.46 24.04
CA VAL A 453 1.40 -16.14 24.71
C VAL A 453 1.24 -17.00 25.95
N ARG A 454 0.91 -16.39 27.09
CA ARG A 454 0.87 -17.04 28.40
C ARG A 454 -0.55 -17.32 28.84
N GLY A 455 -0.97 -18.57 28.70
CA GLY A 455 -2.28 -19.05 29.11
C GLY A 455 -3.32 -19.10 27.99
N GLN A 456 -4.39 -19.82 28.27
CA GLN A 456 -5.46 -20.05 27.28
C GLN A 456 -6.34 -18.80 27.06
N GLU A 457 -6.63 -18.07 28.14
CA GLU A 457 -7.49 -16.90 28.07
C GLU A 457 -6.85 -15.75 27.25
N PRO A 458 -5.58 -15.32 27.48
CA PRO A 458 -4.92 -14.32 26.62
C PRO A 458 -4.81 -14.79 25.16
N ARG A 459 -4.60 -16.09 24.92
CA ARG A 459 -4.58 -16.65 23.57
C ARG A 459 -5.93 -16.46 22.87
N ALA A 460 -6.99 -16.95 23.49
CA ALA A 460 -8.34 -16.85 22.93
C ALA A 460 -8.74 -15.38 22.70
N LEU A 461 -8.33 -14.49 23.58
CA LEU A 461 -8.60 -13.06 23.47
C LEU A 461 -7.85 -12.44 22.28
N LEU A 462 -6.56 -12.74 22.10
CA LEU A 462 -5.79 -12.26 20.96
C LEU A 462 -6.31 -12.80 19.62
N GLU A 463 -6.71 -14.06 19.56
CA GLU A 463 -7.31 -14.68 18.36
C GLU A 463 -8.67 -14.06 18.04
N ALA A 464 -9.48 -13.72 19.04
CA ALA A 464 -10.74 -13.01 18.85
C ALA A 464 -10.54 -11.57 18.37
N LEU A 465 -9.62 -10.83 19.00
CA LEU A 465 -9.36 -9.43 18.67
C LEU A 465 -8.66 -9.26 17.32
N PHE A 466 -7.72 -10.16 16.97
CA PHE A 466 -6.81 -10.03 15.82
C PHE A 466 -6.82 -11.29 14.94
N PRO A 467 -7.98 -11.69 14.37
CA PRO A 467 -8.04 -12.86 13.50
C PRO A 467 -7.27 -12.61 12.19
N LYS A 468 -6.69 -13.70 11.63
CA LYS A 468 -6.12 -13.64 10.29
C LYS A 468 -7.22 -13.36 9.27
N GLN A 469 -7.02 -12.31 8.47
CA GLN A 469 -7.96 -11.88 7.43
C GLN A 469 -7.21 -11.30 6.23
N PRO A 470 -7.71 -11.52 5.00
CA PRO A 470 -7.08 -10.95 3.81
C PRO A 470 -7.25 -9.42 3.78
N SER A 471 -6.28 -8.76 3.19
CA SER A 471 -6.30 -7.32 2.92
C SER A 471 -6.05 -7.04 1.44
N LYS A 472 -6.60 -5.94 0.92
CA LYS A 472 -6.38 -5.53 -0.46
C LYS A 472 -6.16 -4.02 -0.52
N VAL A 473 -4.92 -3.62 -0.73
CA VAL A 473 -4.54 -2.23 -0.91
C VAL A 473 -3.86 -2.05 -2.26
N TRP A 474 -4.03 -0.87 -2.83
CA TRP A 474 -3.39 -0.52 -4.10
C TRP A 474 -1.94 -0.11 -3.86
N PRO A 475 -0.98 -0.65 -4.64
CA PRO A 475 0.43 -0.27 -4.48
C PRO A 475 0.72 1.16 -4.96
N ILE A 476 -0.03 1.66 -5.94
CA ILE A 476 0.20 2.96 -6.59
C ILE A 476 -1.15 3.61 -6.90
N LEU A 477 -1.41 4.76 -6.34
CA LEU A 477 -2.56 5.62 -6.69
C LEU A 477 -2.15 6.75 -7.62
#